data_1f3155b013f8701969f997f4c4298287
#
_entry.id   1f3155b013f8701969f997f4c4298287
#
_cell.length_a   1.000
_cell.length_b   1.000
_cell.length_c   1.000
_cell.angle_alpha   90.00
_cell.angle_beta   90.00
_cell.angle_gamma   90.00
#
_symmetry.space_group_name_H-M   'P 1'
#
loop_
_entity.id
_entity.type
_entity.pdbx_description
1 polymer ?
#
loop_
_entity_poly.entity_id
_entity_poly.type
_entity_poly.pdbx_seq_one_letter_code
_entity_poly.pdbx_strand_id
1 'polypeptide(L)'
;MKTALTIAGSDSSGGAGIQADLKAMTMNGVFAMSAITALTAQNTTGVSGIFEVSPEFLAQQIDAVFTDIRPCAVKIGMVSSAPLIETIAERLRFYNAEHIVVDPVMVATSGSDLIASDAVRTLRRELFPLAEVITPNRHEAEVLSGLHISGRADMSAAARAIAADCGCAVLLKGGHSDTDADDLLTFPDGTEIWFPGKRIANPNTHGTGCTLSSAIAANLAKGFALEEAIARAKAYLTDALNAQLDLGRGSGPLDHTLGGVGVENWMHGVPDAVHK
;
A
#
# COMPACT_ATOMS: atom_id res chain seq x y z
N MET A 1 -20.35 8.81 -2.31
CA MET A 1 -19.23 8.12 -1.65
C MET A 1 -18.02 8.26 -2.55
N LYS A 2 -16.82 8.48 -2.02
CA LYS A 2 -15.57 8.49 -2.80
C LYS A 2 -15.15 7.05 -3.11
N THR A 3 -14.37 6.87 -4.17
CA THR A 3 -14.01 5.57 -4.73
C THR A 3 -12.50 5.42 -4.82
N ALA A 4 -11.97 4.22 -4.63
CA ALA A 4 -10.55 3.93 -4.82
C ALA A 4 -10.38 2.56 -5.50
N LEU A 5 -9.36 2.44 -6.35
CA LEU A 5 -9.00 1.22 -7.04
C LEU A 5 -7.69 0.67 -6.48
N THR A 6 -7.64 -0.60 -6.13
CA THR A 6 -6.36 -1.30 -5.95
C THR A 6 -6.02 -2.12 -7.19
N ILE A 7 -4.77 -2.06 -7.64
CA ILE A 7 -4.20 -2.88 -8.70
C ILE A 7 -3.06 -3.69 -8.09
N ALA A 8 -3.31 -4.96 -7.78
CA ALA A 8 -2.36 -5.81 -7.05
C ALA A 8 -2.68 -7.30 -7.21
N GLY A 9 -1.78 -8.14 -6.73
CA GLY A 9 -2.03 -9.57 -6.56
C GLY A 9 -3.02 -9.86 -5.45
N SER A 10 -3.66 -11.02 -5.51
CA SER A 10 -4.52 -11.52 -4.44
C SER A 10 -3.71 -12.27 -3.38
N ASP A 11 -4.23 -12.34 -2.16
CA ASP A 11 -3.79 -13.23 -1.10
C ASP A 11 -4.99 -14.07 -0.64
N SER A 12 -4.99 -15.37 -0.96
CA SER A 12 -6.11 -16.26 -0.64
C SER A 12 -6.37 -16.39 0.86
N SER A 13 -5.38 -16.11 1.72
CA SER A 13 -5.58 -16.07 3.18
C SER A 13 -6.22 -14.75 3.68
N GLY A 14 -6.26 -13.74 2.82
CA GLY A 14 -6.93 -12.48 3.11
C GLY A 14 -6.11 -11.49 3.93
N GLY A 15 -4.83 -11.77 4.22
CA GLY A 15 -3.99 -10.94 5.09
C GLY A 15 -3.25 -9.81 4.37
N ALA A 16 -3.02 -9.95 3.06
CA ALA A 16 -2.32 -8.98 2.23
C ALA A 16 -3.00 -8.81 0.85
N GLY A 17 -2.30 -8.23 -0.12
CA GLY A 17 -2.79 -8.04 -1.48
C GLY A 17 -4.11 -7.29 -1.54
N ILE A 18 -4.89 -7.53 -2.61
CA ILE A 18 -6.18 -6.85 -2.80
C ILE A 18 -7.14 -7.05 -1.63
N GLN A 19 -7.06 -8.17 -0.91
CA GLN A 19 -7.96 -8.45 0.21
C GLN A 19 -7.69 -7.51 1.40
N ALA A 20 -6.44 -7.27 1.75
CA ALA A 20 -6.08 -6.27 2.75
C ALA A 20 -6.40 -4.85 2.25
N ASP A 21 -6.13 -4.57 0.96
CA ASP A 21 -6.40 -3.27 0.34
C ASP A 21 -7.88 -2.92 0.41
N LEU A 22 -8.77 -3.83 -0.03
CA LEU A 22 -10.22 -3.63 0.00
C LEU A 22 -10.75 -3.39 1.42
N LYS A 23 -10.26 -4.18 2.39
CA LYS A 23 -10.61 -4.01 3.81
C LYS A 23 -10.15 -2.64 4.33
N ALA A 24 -8.88 -2.28 4.11
CA ALA A 24 -8.32 -1.01 4.57
C ALA A 24 -9.04 0.19 3.93
N MET A 25 -9.29 0.18 2.63
CA MET A 25 -10.01 1.24 1.93
C MET A 25 -11.45 1.36 2.43
N THR A 26 -12.16 0.24 2.59
CA THR A 26 -13.54 0.22 3.09
C THR A 26 -13.63 0.79 4.51
N MET A 27 -12.74 0.37 5.40
CA MET A 27 -12.70 0.87 6.78
C MET A 27 -12.28 2.34 6.87
N ASN A 28 -11.58 2.86 5.86
CA ASN A 28 -11.31 4.28 5.71
C ASN A 28 -12.42 5.06 4.98
N GLY A 29 -13.59 4.45 4.74
CA GLY A 29 -14.81 5.11 4.30
C GLY A 29 -14.92 5.38 2.80
N VAL A 30 -14.22 4.64 1.94
CA VAL A 30 -14.33 4.72 0.48
C VAL A 30 -14.89 3.43 -0.12
N PHE A 31 -15.54 3.53 -1.27
CA PHE A 31 -15.93 2.35 -2.04
C PHE A 31 -14.69 1.80 -2.75
N ALA A 32 -14.28 0.59 -2.37
CA ALA A 32 -13.06 -0.04 -2.85
C ALA A 32 -13.34 -0.98 -4.03
N MET A 33 -12.52 -0.85 -5.08
CA MET A 33 -12.56 -1.67 -6.29
C MET A 33 -11.20 -2.33 -6.51
N SER A 34 -11.13 -3.39 -7.33
CA SER A 34 -9.87 -4.09 -7.58
C SER A 34 -9.69 -4.47 -9.06
N ALA A 35 -8.44 -4.40 -9.54
CA ALA A 35 -7.93 -5.06 -10.72
C ALA A 35 -6.79 -5.99 -10.29
N ILE A 36 -6.91 -7.28 -10.62
CA ILE A 36 -6.04 -8.34 -10.09
C ILE A 36 -4.89 -8.58 -11.06
N THR A 37 -3.63 -8.49 -10.56
CA THR A 37 -2.42 -8.76 -11.34
C THR A 37 -2.03 -10.24 -11.34
N ALA A 38 -2.28 -10.92 -10.22
CA ALA A 38 -2.02 -12.35 -10.06
C ALA A 38 -2.92 -12.95 -8.98
N LEU A 39 -3.29 -14.20 -9.16
CA LEU A 39 -3.87 -15.03 -8.11
C LEU A 39 -2.77 -15.78 -7.39
N THR A 40 -2.84 -15.88 -6.06
CA THR A 40 -1.89 -16.67 -5.28
C THR A 40 -2.60 -17.79 -4.52
N ALA A 41 -1.94 -18.93 -4.41
CA ALA A 41 -2.23 -19.94 -3.40
C ALA A 41 -1.33 -19.63 -2.19
N GLN A 42 -1.85 -18.86 -1.26
CA GLN A 42 -1.08 -18.25 -0.15
C GLN A 42 -1.78 -18.43 1.17
N ASN A 43 -1.00 -18.58 2.23
CA ASN A 43 -1.45 -18.55 3.62
C ASN A 43 -0.39 -17.87 4.51
N THR A 44 -0.60 -17.86 5.82
CA THR A 44 0.32 -17.20 6.78
C THR A 44 1.73 -17.80 6.80
N THR A 45 1.94 -18.99 6.26
CA THR A 45 3.25 -19.68 6.25
C THR A 45 4.00 -19.50 4.93
N GLY A 46 3.36 -19.02 3.86
CA GLY A 46 4.02 -18.76 2.57
C GLY A 46 3.13 -18.83 1.36
N VAL A 47 3.74 -18.68 0.18
CA VAL A 47 3.12 -18.76 -1.15
C VAL A 47 3.51 -20.08 -1.80
N SER A 48 2.53 -20.92 -2.15
CA SER A 48 2.74 -22.23 -2.80
C SER A 48 2.45 -22.22 -4.30
N GLY A 49 1.81 -21.18 -4.82
CA GLY A 49 1.51 -21.04 -6.25
C GLY A 49 1.14 -19.62 -6.61
N ILE A 50 1.50 -19.21 -7.84
CA ILE A 50 1.18 -17.90 -8.41
C ILE A 50 0.65 -18.14 -9.83
N PHE A 51 -0.47 -17.52 -10.15
CA PHE A 51 -1.04 -17.48 -11.49
C PHE A 51 -1.19 -16.01 -11.91
N GLU A 52 -0.29 -15.55 -12.78
CA GLU A 52 -0.31 -14.19 -13.32
C GLU A 52 -1.42 -14.04 -14.36
N VAL A 53 -2.15 -12.94 -14.35
CA VAL A 53 -3.12 -12.63 -15.41
C VAL A 53 -2.39 -12.07 -16.63
N SER A 54 -3.00 -12.20 -17.83
CA SER A 54 -2.37 -11.58 -19.00
C SER A 54 -2.48 -10.06 -18.97
N PRO A 55 -1.51 -9.34 -19.59
CA PRO A 55 -1.57 -7.87 -19.72
C PRO A 55 -2.88 -7.38 -20.34
N GLU A 56 -3.39 -8.08 -21.35
CA GLU A 56 -4.65 -7.75 -22.03
C GLU A 56 -5.85 -7.88 -21.09
N PHE A 57 -5.88 -8.91 -20.23
CA PHE A 57 -6.96 -9.06 -19.26
C PHE A 57 -6.88 -8.07 -18.13
N LEU A 58 -5.65 -7.71 -17.70
CA LEU A 58 -5.45 -6.64 -16.73
C LEU A 58 -5.94 -5.29 -17.27
N ALA A 59 -5.63 -4.98 -18.54
CA ALA A 59 -6.15 -3.78 -19.20
C ALA A 59 -7.69 -3.76 -19.19
N GLN A 60 -8.34 -4.88 -19.54
CA GLN A 60 -9.81 -5.01 -19.52
C GLN A 60 -10.39 -4.77 -18.12
N GLN A 61 -9.76 -5.26 -17.06
CA GLN A 61 -10.21 -5.02 -15.68
C GLN A 61 -10.13 -3.52 -15.33
N ILE A 62 -9.01 -2.86 -15.68
CA ILE A 62 -8.83 -1.43 -15.41
C ILE A 62 -9.85 -0.62 -16.23
N ASP A 63 -10.01 -0.92 -17.51
CA ASP A 63 -10.95 -0.24 -18.41
C ASP A 63 -12.40 -0.39 -17.91
N ALA A 64 -12.79 -1.58 -17.45
CA ALA A 64 -14.12 -1.82 -16.89
C ALA A 64 -14.43 -0.94 -15.68
N VAL A 65 -13.43 -0.72 -14.82
CA VAL A 65 -13.60 0.16 -13.64
C VAL A 65 -13.64 1.63 -14.06
N PHE A 66 -12.68 2.08 -14.86
CA PHE A 66 -12.57 3.51 -15.22
C PHE A 66 -13.72 4.02 -16.09
N THR A 67 -14.34 3.14 -16.89
CA THR A 67 -15.44 3.51 -17.79
C THR A 67 -16.82 3.55 -17.11
N ASP A 68 -16.95 2.98 -15.90
CA ASP A 68 -18.20 2.95 -15.15
C ASP A 68 -18.07 3.68 -13.80
N ILE A 69 -17.28 3.15 -12.88
CA ILE A 69 -17.07 3.75 -11.55
C ILE A 69 -15.65 4.31 -11.50
N ARG A 70 -15.46 5.53 -12.03
CA ARG A 70 -14.14 6.17 -12.07
C ARG A 70 -13.56 6.30 -10.65
N PRO A 71 -12.35 5.75 -10.38
CA PRO A 71 -11.71 5.90 -9.08
C PRO A 71 -11.19 7.33 -8.85
N CYS A 72 -11.33 7.82 -7.60
CA CYS A 72 -10.75 9.08 -7.16
C CYS A 72 -9.28 8.94 -6.76
N ALA A 73 -8.83 7.72 -6.43
CA ALA A 73 -7.42 7.39 -6.15
C ALA A 73 -7.13 5.96 -6.58
N VAL A 74 -5.87 5.68 -6.86
CA VAL A 74 -5.39 4.35 -7.26
C VAL A 74 -4.24 3.94 -6.35
N LYS A 75 -4.30 2.72 -5.79
CA LYS A 75 -3.16 2.08 -5.13
C LYS A 75 -2.62 0.97 -6.01
N ILE A 76 -1.32 0.93 -6.20
CA ILE A 76 -0.63 -0.16 -6.88
C ILE A 76 0.18 -0.93 -5.84
N GLY A 77 -0.03 -2.24 -5.77
CA GLY A 77 0.73 -3.14 -4.90
C GLY A 77 1.66 -4.06 -5.69
N MET A 78 1.64 -5.35 -5.36
CA MET A 78 2.47 -6.34 -6.04
C MET A 78 2.14 -6.44 -7.54
N VAL A 79 3.15 -6.20 -8.38
CA VAL A 79 3.13 -6.43 -9.83
C VAL A 79 4.42 -7.16 -10.18
N SER A 80 4.32 -8.38 -10.68
CA SER A 80 5.44 -9.32 -10.81
C SER A 80 6.30 -9.10 -12.06
N SER A 81 5.73 -8.58 -13.16
CA SER A 81 6.40 -8.54 -14.46
C SER A 81 6.35 -7.18 -15.15
N ALA A 82 7.36 -6.91 -15.98
CA ALA A 82 7.46 -5.67 -16.75
C ALA A 82 6.25 -5.44 -17.68
N PRO A 83 5.70 -6.43 -18.41
CA PRO A 83 4.52 -6.23 -19.24
C PRO A 83 3.29 -5.77 -18.47
N LEU A 84 3.05 -6.30 -17.27
CA LEU A 84 1.94 -5.84 -16.43
C LEU A 84 2.15 -4.40 -15.96
N ILE A 85 3.38 -4.03 -15.58
CA ILE A 85 3.73 -2.67 -15.17
C ILE A 85 3.49 -1.67 -16.31
N GLU A 86 3.93 -2.01 -17.52
CA GLU A 86 3.74 -1.19 -18.72
C GLU A 86 2.25 -1.02 -19.04
N THR A 87 1.46 -2.09 -18.94
CA THR A 87 0.00 -2.06 -19.12
C THR A 87 -0.67 -1.14 -18.09
N ILE A 88 -0.32 -1.26 -16.81
CA ILE A 88 -0.87 -0.38 -15.77
C ILE A 88 -0.53 1.08 -16.08
N ALA A 89 0.72 1.37 -16.37
CA ALA A 89 1.17 2.74 -16.66
C ALA A 89 0.46 3.33 -17.88
N GLU A 90 0.30 2.54 -18.95
CA GLU A 90 -0.44 2.94 -20.14
C GLU A 90 -1.91 3.29 -19.82
N ARG A 91 -2.61 2.42 -19.09
CA ARG A 91 -4.02 2.66 -18.74
C ARG A 91 -4.18 3.85 -17.80
N LEU A 92 -3.31 4.02 -16.81
CA LEU A 92 -3.37 5.17 -15.89
C LEU A 92 -3.13 6.50 -16.62
N ARG A 93 -2.19 6.54 -17.57
CA ARG A 93 -1.98 7.71 -18.44
C ARG A 93 -3.19 7.98 -19.34
N PHE A 94 -3.74 6.94 -19.96
CA PHE A 94 -4.91 7.05 -20.85
C PHE A 94 -6.12 7.66 -20.14
N TYR A 95 -6.37 7.22 -18.90
CA TYR A 95 -7.48 7.73 -18.09
C TYR A 95 -7.17 8.99 -17.30
N ASN A 96 -5.94 9.53 -17.37
CA ASN A 96 -5.48 10.62 -16.51
C ASN A 96 -5.84 10.34 -15.05
N ALA A 97 -5.36 9.19 -14.54
CA ALA A 97 -5.62 8.78 -13.16
C ALA A 97 -4.93 9.73 -12.18
N GLU A 98 -5.61 10.04 -11.09
CA GLU A 98 -5.16 10.96 -10.05
C GLU A 98 -4.88 10.20 -8.74
N HIS A 99 -4.12 10.81 -7.83
CA HIS A 99 -3.84 10.27 -6.50
C HIS A 99 -3.32 8.82 -6.52
N ILE A 100 -2.22 8.61 -7.25
CA ILE A 100 -1.62 7.29 -7.42
C ILE A 100 -0.62 7.03 -6.28
N VAL A 101 -0.86 5.97 -5.51
CA VAL A 101 0.03 5.47 -4.45
C VAL A 101 0.66 4.16 -4.91
N VAL A 102 2.00 4.08 -4.97
CA VAL A 102 2.70 2.86 -5.37
C VAL A 102 3.45 2.28 -4.17
N ASP A 103 3.06 1.08 -3.76
CA ASP A 103 3.81 0.27 -2.79
C ASP A 103 4.74 -0.66 -3.58
N PRO A 104 6.07 -0.41 -3.60
CA PRO A 104 7.00 -1.11 -4.48
C PRO A 104 7.38 -2.48 -3.90
N VAL A 105 6.40 -3.35 -3.76
CA VAL A 105 6.56 -4.66 -3.11
C VAL A 105 7.54 -5.53 -3.89
N MET A 106 8.73 -5.77 -3.33
CA MET A 106 9.79 -6.56 -3.96
C MET A 106 9.89 -7.97 -3.38
N VAL A 107 9.61 -8.12 -2.09
CA VAL A 107 9.74 -9.39 -1.35
C VAL A 107 8.48 -9.62 -0.52
N ALA A 108 7.99 -10.86 -0.50
CA ALA A 108 6.90 -11.26 0.39
C ALA A 108 7.35 -11.24 1.85
N THR A 109 6.40 -11.09 2.79
CA THR A 109 6.69 -11.22 4.24
C THR A 109 7.32 -12.58 4.58
N SER A 110 7.08 -13.61 3.78
CA SER A 110 7.72 -14.94 3.87
C SER A 110 9.17 -15.00 3.35
N GLY A 111 9.70 -13.91 2.77
CA GLY A 111 11.04 -13.83 2.20
C GLY A 111 11.16 -14.28 0.74
N SER A 112 10.04 -14.58 0.06
CA SER A 112 10.06 -14.95 -1.37
C SER A 112 10.17 -13.70 -2.23
N ASP A 113 11.05 -13.71 -3.24
CA ASP A 113 11.12 -12.67 -4.26
C ASP A 113 9.79 -12.62 -5.05
N LEU A 114 9.20 -11.45 -5.16
CA LEU A 114 7.92 -11.22 -5.83
C LEU A 114 8.06 -10.46 -7.15
N ILE A 115 9.24 -9.92 -7.44
CA ILE A 115 9.49 -9.09 -8.61
C ILE A 115 10.80 -9.48 -9.28
N ALA A 116 10.79 -9.53 -10.61
CA ALA A 116 12.00 -9.74 -11.39
C ALA A 116 12.85 -8.44 -11.46
N SER A 117 14.18 -8.58 -11.63
CA SER A 117 15.09 -7.42 -11.64
C SER A 117 14.83 -6.41 -12.77
N ASP A 118 14.30 -6.86 -13.91
CA ASP A 118 13.88 -6.01 -15.02
C ASP A 118 12.58 -5.27 -14.71
N ALA A 119 11.68 -5.86 -13.94
CA ALA A 119 10.45 -5.24 -13.51
C ALA A 119 10.70 -4.06 -12.54
N VAL A 120 11.73 -4.13 -11.67
CA VAL A 120 12.13 -2.98 -10.82
C VAL A 120 12.53 -1.77 -11.68
N ARG A 121 13.31 -2.00 -12.76
CA ARG A 121 13.68 -0.92 -13.69
C ARG A 121 12.45 -0.33 -14.39
N THR A 122 11.50 -1.20 -14.76
CA THR A 122 10.26 -0.78 -15.42
C THR A 122 9.35 0.00 -14.46
N LEU A 123 9.25 -0.40 -13.16
CA LEU A 123 8.57 0.38 -12.12
C LEU A 123 9.11 1.81 -12.04
N ARG A 124 10.43 1.96 -11.95
CA ARG A 124 11.10 3.28 -11.87
C ARG A 124 10.84 4.14 -13.10
N ARG A 125 10.85 3.55 -14.27
CA ARG A 125 10.68 4.29 -15.54
C ARG A 125 9.21 4.62 -15.81
N GLU A 126 8.27 3.71 -15.53
CA GLU A 126 6.91 3.80 -16.04
C GLU A 126 5.88 4.20 -14.97
N LEU A 127 5.99 3.70 -13.73
CA LEU A 127 4.96 3.91 -12.70
C LEU A 127 5.34 5.00 -11.69
N PHE A 128 6.59 5.06 -11.24
CA PHE A 128 6.98 6.05 -10.24
C PHE A 128 6.76 7.50 -10.69
N PRO A 129 7.03 7.87 -11.96
CA PRO A 129 6.73 9.24 -12.43
C PRO A 129 5.23 9.59 -12.47
N LEU A 130 4.34 8.61 -12.37
CA LEU A 130 2.89 8.82 -12.28
C LEU A 130 2.41 8.90 -10.84
N ALA A 131 3.22 8.47 -9.88
CA ALA A 131 2.82 8.38 -8.48
C ALA A 131 2.81 9.77 -7.81
N GLU A 132 1.84 10.00 -6.96
CA GLU A 132 1.89 11.08 -5.98
C GLU A 132 2.87 10.74 -4.86
N VAL A 133 2.86 9.46 -4.44
CA VAL A 133 3.78 8.94 -3.42
C VAL A 133 4.10 7.47 -3.66
N ILE A 134 5.35 7.10 -3.43
CA ILE A 134 5.78 5.71 -3.31
C ILE A 134 6.09 5.40 -1.85
N THR A 135 5.85 4.14 -1.41
CA THR A 135 5.92 3.76 0.02
C THR A 135 6.94 2.64 0.27
N PRO A 136 8.23 2.81 -0.06
CA PRO A 136 9.23 1.77 0.15
C PRO A 136 9.49 1.52 1.64
N ASN A 137 9.68 0.24 2.01
CA ASN A 137 10.32 -0.12 3.26
C ASN A 137 11.85 0.09 3.15
N ARG A 138 12.57 -0.10 4.26
CA ARG A 138 14.03 0.12 4.31
C ARG A 138 14.77 -0.71 3.25
N HIS A 139 14.46 -2.01 3.10
CA HIS A 139 15.13 -2.88 2.14
C HIS A 139 14.84 -2.43 0.69
N GLU A 140 13.59 -2.12 0.38
CA GLU A 140 13.19 -1.58 -0.92
C GLU A 140 13.90 -0.25 -1.21
N ALA A 141 14.02 0.63 -0.20
CA ALA A 141 14.73 1.89 -0.35
C ALA A 141 16.24 1.69 -0.57
N GLU A 142 16.88 0.71 0.06
CA GLU A 142 18.27 0.33 -0.21
C GLU A 142 18.46 -0.14 -1.67
N VAL A 143 17.54 -0.97 -2.18
CA VAL A 143 17.55 -1.41 -3.58
C VAL A 143 17.35 -0.23 -4.54
N LEU A 144 16.40 0.66 -4.23
CA LEU A 144 16.09 1.80 -5.09
C LEU A 144 17.15 2.89 -5.09
N SER A 145 17.79 3.17 -3.94
CA SER A 145 18.80 4.21 -3.81
C SER A 145 20.23 3.74 -4.08
N GLY A 146 20.48 2.43 -3.91
CA GLY A 146 21.83 1.87 -3.87
C GLY A 146 22.63 2.22 -2.60
N LEU A 147 21.98 2.83 -1.60
CA LEU A 147 22.60 3.23 -0.33
C LEU A 147 22.21 2.26 0.77
N HIS A 148 23.15 1.96 1.68
CA HIS A 148 22.85 1.22 2.89
C HIS A 148 22.23 2.13 3.95
N ILE A 149 21.19 1.68 4.64
CA ILE A 149 20.45 2.47 5.61
C ILE A 149 20.67 1.88 7.01
N SER A 150 21.41 2.57 7.86
CA SER A 150 21.66 2.19 9.26
C SER A 150 20.92 3.05 10.28
N GLY A 151 20.53 4.28 9.90
CA GLY A 151 19.87 5.23 10.79
C GLY A 151 19.13 6.36 10.06
N ARG A 152 18.65 7.34 10.82
CA ARG A 152 17.84 8.45 10.29
C ARG A 152 18.55 9.28 9.21
N ALA A 153 19.86 9.51 9.36
CA ALA A 153 20.61 10.26 8.35
C ALA A 153 20.68 9.52 7.01
N ASP A 154 20.83 8.19 7.05
CA ASP A 154 20.86 7.37 5.85
C ASP A 154 19.45 7.27 5.23
N MET A 155 18.39 7.23 6.06
CA MET A 155 16.99 7.29 5.57
C MET A 155 16.76 8.59 4.79
N SER A 156 17.18 9.75 5.32
CA SER A 156 17.09 11.03 4.63
C SER A 156 17.87 11.02 3.31
N ALA A 157 19.09 10.51 3.31
CA ALA A 157 19.92 10.44 2.10
C ALA A 157 19.30 9.55 1.02
N ALA A 158 18.81 8.36 1.40
CA ALA A 158 18.16 7.41 0.49
C ALA A 158 16.85 7.98 -0.05
N ALA A 159 15.98 8.53 0.81
CA ALA A 159 14.70 9.07 0.40
C ALA A 159 14.84 10.26 -0.56
N ARG A 160 15.81 11.17 -0.31
CA ARG A 160 16.13 12.29 -1.23
C ARG A 160 16.62 11.78 -2.58
N ALA A 161 17.52 10.80 -2.59
CA ALA A 161 18.03 10.23 -3.84
C ALA A 161 16.89 9.60 -4.66
N ILE A 162 15.99 8.85 -4.02
CA ILE A 162 14.83 8.24 -4.69
C ILE A 162 13.86 9.31 -5.18
N ALA A 163 13.50 10.30 -4.35
CA ALA A 163 12.56 11.35 -4.72
C ALA A 163 13.05 12.19 -5.90
N ALA A 164 14.34 12.52 -5.93
CA ALA A 164 14.96 13.24 -7.04
C ALA A 164 14.99 12.41 -8.35
N ASP A 165 15.25 11.09 -8.26
CA ASP A 165 15.29 10.20 -9.42
C ASP A 165 13.88 9.93 -9.99
N CYS A 166 12.89 9.72 -9.11
CA CYS A 166 11.54 9.33 -9.51
C CYS A 166 10.61 10.51 -9.79
N GLY A 167 10.94 11.71 -9.31
CA GLY A 167 10.12 12.92 -9.47
C GLY A 167 8.80 12.91 -8.68
N CYS A 168 8.67 12.04 -7.66
CA CYS A 168 7.49 11.91 -6.81
C CYS A 168 7.86 11.92 -5.32
N ALA A 169 6.87 12.07 -4.43
CA ALA A 169 7.11 11.96 -2.99
C ALA A 169 7.45 10.51 -2.59
N VAL A 170 8.28 10.36 -1.56
CA VAL A 170 8.73 9.07 -1.02
C VAL A 170 8.40 8.99 0.45
N LEU A 171 7.55 8.06 0.84
CA LEU A 171 7.33 7.68 2.23
C LEU A 171 8.20 6.47 2.58
N LEU A 172 9.40 6.69 3.10
CA LEU A 172 10.30 5.65 3.55
C LEU A 172 9.86 5.14 4.92
N LYS A 173 9.45 3.86 4.98
CA LYS A 173 8.94 3.23 6.20
C LYS A 173 10.07 2.82 7.14
N GLY A 174 10.00 3.25 8.41
CA GLY A 174 11.06 3.04 9.41
C GLY A 174 10.94 1.81 10.30
N GLY A 175 9.89 1.02 10.18
CA GLY A 175 9.53 -0.07 11.10
C GLY A 175 10.52 -1.24 11.26
N HIS A 176 11.74 -1.12 10.78
CA HIS A 176 12.82 -2.11 10.91
C HIS A 176 13.88 -1.71 11.97
N SER A 177 13.66 -0.64 12.75
CA SER A 177 14.47 -0.30 13.90
C SER A 177 14.00 -1.05 15.15
N ASP A 178 14.89 -1.32 16.10
CA ASP A 178 14.54 -2.05 17.33
C ASP A 178 13.78 -1.18 18.34
N THR A 179 13.77 0.14 18.18
CA THR A 179 13.26 1.11 19.17
C THR A 179 12.09 1.94 18.68
N ASP A 180 12.03 2.27 17.40
CA ASP A 180 11.02 3.16 16.83
C ASP A 180 10.51 2.68 15.45
N ALA A 181 9.41 3.26 15.00
CA ALA A 181 8.81 3.01 13.70
C ALA A 181 8.53 4.37 13.00
N ASP A 182 9.49 5.28 13.08
CA ASP A 182 9.40 6.60 12.46
C ASP A 182 9.47 6.47 10.94
N ASP A 183 8.47 7.02 10.24
CA ASP A 183 8.47 7.09 8.78
C ASP A 183 8.89 8.48 8.32
N LEU A 184 9.56 8.53 7.17
CA LEU A 184 10.05 9.77 6.57
C LEU A 184 9.35 10.01 5.22
N LEU A 185 8.61 11.11 5.12
CA LEU A 185 8.13 11.64 3.85
C LEU A 185 9.15 12.65 3.31
N THR A 186 9.59 12.44 2.07
CA THR A 186 10.51 13.34 1.36
C THR A 186 9.90 13.71 0.02
N PHE A 187 9.83 15.01 -0.28
CA PHE A 187 9.36 15.54 -1.55
C PHE A 187 10.52 15.73 -2.55
N PRO A 188 10.24 15.84 -3.87
CA PRO A 188 11.29 16.05 -4.88
C PRO A 188 12.10 17.35 -4.68
N ASP A 189 11.55 18.35 -4.01
CA ASP A 189 12.25 19.60 -3.65
C ASP A 189 13.20 19.46 -2.45
N GLY A 190 13.24 18.25 -1.84
CA GLY A 190 14.06 17.96 -0.66
C GLY A 190 13.40 18.29 0.68
N THR A 191 12.16 18.77 0.69
CA THR A 191 11.37 18.96 1.93
C THR A 191 11.15 17.62 2.60
N GLU A 192 11.32 17.56 3.92
CA GLU A 192 11.21 16.35 4.74
C GLU A 192 10.21 16.52 5.87
N ILE A 193 9.38 15.50 6.10
CA ILE A 193 8.45 15.44 7.23
C ILE A 193 8.58 14.07 7.89
N TRP A 194 8.88 14.07 9.20
CA TRP A 194 8.94 12.84 10.00
C TRP A 194 7.62 12.56 10.67
N PHE A 195 7.15 11.32 10.53
CA PHE A 195 5.98 10.79 11.22
C PHE A 195 6.44 9.86 12.34
N PRO A 196 6.43 10.30 13.60
CA PRO A 196 6.86 9.47 14.71
C PRO A 196 5.96 8.23 14.84
N GLY A 197 6.56 7.12 15.21
CA GLY A 197 5.86 5.86 15.45
C GLY A 197 6.56 5.06 16.54
N LYS A 198 5.76 4.39 17.38
CA LYS A 198 6.28 3.41 18.33
C LYS A 198 6.21 2.03 17.73
N ARG A 199 7.27 1.24 17.93
CA ARG A 199 7.23 -0.17 17.56
C ARG A 199 6.18 -0.90 18.42
N ILE A 200 5.26 -1.56 17.77
CA ILE A 200 4.27 -2.42 18.41
C ILE A 200 4.82 -3.84 18.40
N ALA A 201 4.88 -4.46 19.58
CA ALA A 201 5.30 -5.85 19.73
C ALA A 201 4.17 -6.79 19.27
N ASN A 202 4.08 -6.99 17.96
CA ASN A 202 3.13 -7.90 17.33
C ASN A 202 3.87 -8.77 16.31
N PRO A 203 3.86 -10.12 16.45
CA PRO A 203 4.46 -11.02 15.46
C PRO A 203 3.63 -11.07 14.16
N ASN A 204 2.36 -10.67 14.22
CA ASN A 204 1.42 -10.72 13.11
C ASN A 204 1.47 -9.42 12.32
N THR A 205 2.37 -9.34 11.35
CA THR A 205 2.66 -8.14 10.55
C THR A 205 2.34 -8.32 9.07
N HIS A 206 1.69 -9.45 8.71
CA HIS A 206 1.36 -9.72 7.31
C HIS A 206 0.34 -8.71 6.78
N GLY A 207 0.71 -8.03 5.69
CA GLY A 207 -0.12 -7.03 5.03
C GLY A 207 -0.02 -5.60 5.60
N THR A 208 0.92 -5.29 6.52
CA THR A 208 1.11 -3.93 7.05
C THR A 208 1.40 -2.91 5.95
N GLY A 209 2.26 -3.22 4.97
CA GLY A 209 2.55 -2.36 3.83
C GLY A 209 1.31 -2.11 2.96
N CYS A 210 0.60 -3.18 2.58
CA CYS A 210 -0.65 -3.10 1.83
C CYS A 210 -1.69 -2.24 2.56
N THR A 211 -1.86 -2.44 3.86
CA THR A 211 -2.79 -1.69 4.70
C THR A 211 -2.46 -0.20 4.74
N LEU A 212 -1.18 0.16 4.96
CA LEU A 212 -0.74 1.55 5.00
C LEU A 212 -0.98 2.26 3.67
N SER A 213 -0.46 1.70 2.58
CA SER A 213 -0.55 2.31 1.25
C SER A 213 -2.01 2.46 0.77
N SER A 214 -2.86 1.49 1.08
CA SER A 214 -4.29 1.53 0.75
C SER A 214 -5.07 2.53 1.61
N ALA A 215 -4.73 2.67 2.90
CA ALA A 215 -5.32 3.70 3.75
C ALA A 215 -4.89 5.10 3.31
N ILE A 216 -3.65 5.30 2.83
CA ILE A 216 -3.20 6.55 2.23
C ILE A 216 -4.04 6.87 1.00
N ALA A 217 -4.17 5.92 0.05
CA ALA A 217 -4.98 6.11 -1.15
C ALA A 217 -6.45 6.44 -0.83
N ALA A 218 -7.04 5.78 0.17
CA ALA A 218 -8.39 6.07 0.62
C ALA A 218 -8.53 7.50 1.17
N ASN A 219 -7.55 7.99 1.92
CA ASN A 219 -7.59 9.33 2.47
C ASN A 219 -7.35 10.40 1.39
N LEU A 220 -6.45 10.16 0.42
CA LEU A 220 -6.29 11.00 -0.77
C LEU A 220 -7.59 11.05 -1.60
N ALA A 221 -8.27 9.92 -1.82
CA ALA A 221 -9.56 9.88 -2.50
C ALA A 221 -10.62 10.76 -1.82
N LYS A 222 -10.56 10.93 -0.50
CA LYS A 222 -11.44 11.83 0.27
C LYS A 222 -11.05 13.30 0.15
N GLY A 223 -9.90 13.62 -0.42
CA GLY A 223 -9.40 14.99 -0.64
C GLY A 223 -8.53 15.54 0.49
N PHE A 224 -8.01 14.69 1.38
CA PHE A 224 -7.00 15.11 2.35
C PHE A 224 -5.65 15.36 1.66
N ALA A 225 -4.90 16.34 2.13
CA ALA A 225 -3.51 16.54 1.71
C ALA A 225 -2.65 15.32 2.06
N LEU A 226 -1.54 15.11 1.34
CA LEU A 226 -0.72 13.90 1.45
C LEU A 226 -0.23 13.66 2.89
N GLU A 227 0.21 14.70 3.58
CA GLU A 227 0.70 14.60 4.96
C GLU A 227 -0.40 14.16 5.94
N GLU A 228 -1.61 14.69 5.77
CA GLU A 228 -2.76 14.31 6.58
C GLU A 228 -3.24 12.90 6.23
N ALA A 229 -3.24 12.53 4.95
CA ALA A 229 -3.57 11.18 4.49
C ALA A 229 -2.62 10.14 5.09
N ILE A 230 -1.31 10.43 5.15
CA ILE A 230 -0.31 9.56 5.78
C ILE A 230 -0.53 9.48 7.29
N ALA A 231 -0.75 10.61 7.98
CA ALA A 231 -0.98 10.60 9.43
C ALA A 231 -2.21 9.75 9.81
N ARG A 232 -3.32 9.90 9.07
CA ARG A 232 -4.55 9.10 9.25
C ARG A 232 -4.34 7.61 8.97
N ALA A 233 -3.63 7.28 7.89
CA ALA A 233 -3.31 5.91 7.54
C ALA A 233 -2.42 5.24 8.58
N LYS A 234 -1.46 5.98 9.14
CA LYS A 234 -0.56 5.51 10.19
C LYS A 234 -1.30 5.26 11.51
N ALA A 235 -2.24 6.12 11.88
CA ALA A 235 -3.12 5.92 13.05
C ALA A 235 -3.96 4.64 12.86
N TYR A 236 -4.63 4.47 11.73
CA TYR A 236 -5.40 3.27 11.39
C TYR A 236 -4.54 1.99 11.47
N LEU A 237 -3.34 1.99 10.86
CA LEU A 237 -2.43 0.85 10.92
C LEU A 237 -2.01 0.54 12.37
N THR A 238 -1.74 1.57 13.18
CA THR A 238 -1.37 1.43 14.58
C THR A 238 -2.48 0.73 15.38
N ASP A 239 -3.73 1.10 15.18
CA ASP A 239 -4.88 0.48 15.84
C ASP A 239 -5.05 -0.97 15.39
N ALA A 240 -4.94 -1.25 14.08
CA ALA A 240 -5.01 -2.61 13.54
C ALA A 240 -3.90 -3.53 14.07
N LEU A 241 -2.69 -3.00 14.30
CA LEU A 241 -1.58 -3.72 14.91
C LEU A 241 -1.80 -3.96 16.41
N ASN A 242 -2.35 -2.98 17.13
CA ASN A 242 -2.63 -3.09 18.58
C ASN A 242 -3.73 -4.11 18.89
N ALA A 243 -4.59 -4.43 17.93
CA ALA A 243 -5.61 -5.46 18.08
C ALA A 243 -5.04 -6.86 18.31
N GLN A 244 -3.79 -7.12 17.89
CA GLN A 244 -3.07 -8.38 18.08
C GLN A 244 -3.87 -9.61 17.63
N LEU A 245 -4.54 -9.52 16.48
CA LEU A 245 -5.27 -10.66 15.90
C LEU A 245 -4.30 -11.83 15.66
N ASP A 246 -4.60 -12.99 16.25
CA ASP A 246 -3.77 -14.19 16.19
C ASP A 246 -4.46 -15.28 15.36
N LEU A 247 -4.23 -15.23 14.04
CA LEU A 247 -4.78 -16.21 13.10
C LEU A 247 -3.66 -16.83 12.26
N GLY A 248 -3.71 -18.14 12.13
CA GLY A 248 -2.78 -18.92 11.32
C GLY A 248 -1.61 -19.47 12.12
N ARG A 249 -0.60 -19.99 11.43
CA ARG A 249 0.58 -20.63 12.04
C ARG A 249 1.88 -19.87 11.78
N GLY A 250 1.84 -18.89 10.88
CA GLY A 250 2.96 -18.03 10.50
C GLY A 250 2.72 -16.59 10.92
N SER A 251 3.24 -15.62 10.17
CA SER A 251 2.92 -14.21 10.39
C SER A 251 1.45 -13.98 10.05
N GLY A 252 0.62 -13.73 11.05
CA GLY A 252 -0.83 -13.56 10.92
C GLY A 252 -1.23 -12.21 10.32
N PRO A 253 -2.50 -12.09 9.89
CA PRO A 253 -3.05 -10.86 9.32
C PRO A 253 -3.34 -9.81 10.40
N LEU A 254 -3.56 -8.57 9.95
CA LEU A 254 -4.06 -7.48 10.79
C LEU A 254 -5.58 -7.58 11.01
N ASP A 255 -6.06 -7.05 12.13
CA ASP A 255 -7.48 -6.82 12.34
C ASP A 255 -7.90 -5.49 11.70
N HIS A 256 -8.55 -5.58 10.56
CA HIS A 256 -9.04 -4.41 9.84
C HIS A 256 -10.36 -3.86 10.40
N THR A 257 -11.01 -4.53 11.35
CA THR A 257 -12.29 -4.10 11.92
C THR A 257 -12.14 -3.03 13.00
N LEU A 258 -10.92 -2.83 13.50
CA LEU A 258 -10.58 -1.82 14.51
C LEU A 258 -9.86 -0.62 13.87
N GLY A 259 -10.20 0.60 14.33
CA GLY A 259 -9.52 1.84 13.93
C GLY A 259 -10.02 2.53 12.67
N GLY A 260 -11.09 2.05 12.04
CA GLY A 260 -11.69 2.75 10.90
C GLY A 260 -12.34 4.06 11.31
N VAL A 261 -11.93 5.18 10.72
CA VAL A 261 -12.57 6.50 10.90
C VAL A 261 -14.07 6.48 10.58
N GLY A 262 -14.56 5.42 9.90
CA GLY A 262 -15.98 5.18 9.65
C GLY A 262 -16.73 4.52 10.80
N VAL A 263 -16.04 3.82 11.71
CA VAL A 263 -16.69 3.06 12.80
C VAL A 263 -17.15 3.99 13.92
N GLU A 264 -16.42 5.05 14.23
CA GLU A 264 -16.84 6.04 15.24
C GLU A 264 -18.18 6.67 14.89
N ASN A 265 -18.45 6.97 13.62
CA ASN A 265 -19.76 7.48 13.18
C ASN A 265 -20.88 6.42 13.22
N TRP A 266 -20.53 5.14 13.18
CA TRP A 266 -21.50 4.04 13.24
C TRP A 266 -21.91 3.74 14.69
N MET A 267 -20.95 3.74 15.63
CA MET A 267 -21.23 3.48 17.05
C MET A 267 -21.99 4.63 17.72
N HIS A 268 -21.81 5.87 17.29
CA HIS A 268 -22.52 7.03 17.84
C HIS A 268 -23.86 7.32 17.16
N GLY A 269 -24.23 6.60 16.10
CA GLY A 269 -25.47 6.82 15.33
C GLY A 269 -26.56 5.76 15.51
N VAL A 270 -26.36 4.74 16.35
CA VAL A 270 -27.42 3.77 16.68
C VAL A 270 -28.21 4.33 17.87
N PRO A 271 -29.46 4.77 17.69
CA PRO A 271 -30.31 5.08 18.84
C PRO A 271 -30.49 3.83 19.68
N ASP A 272 -30.53 3.95 21.03
CA ASP A 272 -30.80 2.92 22.03
C ASP A 272 -32.18 2.22 21.90
N ALA A 273 -32.56 1.79 20.72
CA ALA A 273 -33.90 1.30 20.40
C ALA A 273 -33.97 -0.17 19.97
N VAL A 274 -33.08 -1.04 20.46
CA VAL A 274 -33.28 -2.51 20.29
C VAL A 274 -32.94 -3.27 21.58
N HIS A 275 -33.47 -2.81 22.71
CA HIS A 275 -33.66 -3.67 23.90
C HIS A 275 -35.07 -3.37 24.50
N LYS A 276 -36.07 -3.96 23.88
CA LYS A 276 -37.34 -4.31 24.54
C LYS A 276 -37.86 -5.61 23.96
#